data_c2adb6cfc0d83202734aac9196794286
#
_entry.id   c2adb6cfc0d83202734aac9196794286
#
_cell.length_a   1.000
_cell.length_b   1.000
_cell.length_c   1.000
_cell.angle_alpha   90.00
_cell.angle_beta   90.00
_cell.angle_gamma   90.00
#
_symmetry.space_group_name_H-M   'P 1'
#
loop_
_entity.id
_entity.type
_entity.pdbx_description
1 polymer ?
#
loop_
_entity_poly.entity_id
_entity_poly.type
_entity_poly.pdbx_seq_one_letter_code
_entity_poly.pdbx_strand_id
1 'polypeptide(L)'
;MRRRSLGLCILLGVGQAFASELRWGFSPADGMPYVDIVDHQLQGGFTRQLGERVAQRLGLSLRFVETPNRRIDGFMASGHIHVICNSNPGWDSKPERYHWSPALFEEQDVLLQRDDRPAIRDFAELRGKTLGTSLGYVYADDLMQAFAAGEIRREDTRDLASRVQMLKRSRLDAAVDMRRPLLYLTRQHPELGLSVSPLVLQSYRMHCIYGGQLPVPVESMDRVLDEMVRDGSIGRLLENSLQAPQEP
;
A
#
# COMPACT_ATOMS: atom_id res chain seq x y z
N MET A 1 7.78 -17.78 77.70
CA MET A 1 6.99 -16.90 76.80
C MET A 1 7.69 -16.82 75.46
N ARG A 2 7.20 -17.54 74.43
CA ARG A 2 7.75 -17.53 73.08
C ARG A 2 6.86 -16.65 72.18
N ARG A 3 7.40 -15.52 71.73
CA ARG A 3 6.73 -14.65 70.70
C ARG A 3 6.89 -15.26 69.32
N ARG A 4 5.77 -15.61 68.67
CA ARG A 4 5.71 -15.99 67.26
C ARG A 4 5.56 -14.72 66.48
N SER A 5 6.56 -14.39 65.65
CA SER A 5 6.48 -13.35 64.65
C SER A 5 5.78 -13.93 63.38
N LEU A 6 4.59 -13.43 63.03
CA LEU A 6 3.93 -13.70 61.80
C LEU A 6 4.59 -12.82 60.70
N GLY A 7 5.31 -13.44 59.78
CA GLY A 7 5.78 -12.78 58.58
C GLY A 7 4.63 -12.63 57.54
N LEU A 8 4.27 -11.39 57.24
CA LEU A 8 3.29 -11.04 56.20
C LEU A 8 3.99 -11.08 54.83
N CYS A 9 3.81 -12.14 54.04
CA CYS A 9 4.22 -12.18 52.64
C CYS A 9 3.25 -11.35 51.80
N ILE A 10 3.67 -10.16 51.36
CA ILE A 10 2.96 -9.37 50.39
C ILE A 10 3.30 -9.96 49.00
N LEU A 11 2.38 -10.71 48.43
CA LEU A 11 2.42 -11.13 47.02
C LEU A 11 2.12 -9.91 46.15
N LEU A 12 3.16 -9.29 45.62
CA LEU A 12 3.05 -8.33 44.53
C LEU A 12 2.56 -9.08 43.27
N GLY A 13 1.27 -9.04 43.02
CA GLY A 13 0.69 -9.50 41.76
C GLY A 13 1.17 -8.58 40.64
N VAL A 14 2.09 -9.08 39.81
CA VAL A 14 2.44 -8.44 38.52
C VAL A 14 1.25 -8.63 37.62
N GLY A 15 0.38 -7.63 37.58
CA GLY A 15 -0.69 -7.57 36.59
C GLY A 15 -0.06 -7.54 35.19
N GLN A 16 -0.20 -8.62 34.42
CA GLN A 16 0.11 -8.60 33.01
C GLN A 16 -0.86 -7.63 32.33
N ALA A 17 -0.39 -6.42 32.05
CA ALA A 17 -1.09 -5.51 31.16
C ALA A 17 -1.10 -6.18 29.78
N PHE A 18 -2.22 -6.75 29.38
CA PHE A 18 -2.42 -7.19 27.99
C PHE A 18 -2.30 -5.95 27.10
N ALA A 19 -1.28 -5.90 26.27
CA ALA A 19 -1.15 -4.85 25.28
C ALA A 19 -2.41 -4.87 24.39
N SER A 20 -3.06 -3.71 24.24
CA SER A 20 -4.22 -3.60 23.34
C SER A 20 -3.84 -4.02 21.92
N GLU A 21 -4.70 -4.76 21.23
CA GLU A 21 -4.43 -5.28 19.87
C GLU A 21 -4.74 -4.22 18.80
N LEU A 22 -3.77 -3.91 17.96
CA LEU A 22 -3.96 -3.13 16.73
C LEU A 22 -4.25 -4.09 15.57
N ARG A 23 -5.45 -4.00 14.96
CA ARG A 23 -5.84 -4.79 13.79
C ARG A 23 -5.58 -3.99 12.53
N TRP A 24 -4.57 -4.43 11.76
CA TRP A 24 -4.09 -3.75 10.57
C TRP A 24 -4.58 -4.49 9.31
N GLY A 25 -5.42 -3.81 8.52
CA GLY A 25 -5.91 -4.32 7.24
C GLY A 25 -4.82 -4.28 6.17
N PHE A 26 -4.83 -5.25 5.25
CA PHE A 26 -4.06 -5.22 4.02
C PHE A 26 -4.91 -5.71 2.85
N SER A 27 -4.76 -5.07 1.69
CA SER A 27 -5.53 -5.46 0.49
C SER A 27 -4.74 -6.48 -0.34
N PRO A 28 -5.36 -7.61 -0.72
CA PRO A 28 -4.72 -8.54 -1.65
C PRO A 28 -4.54 -7.95 -3.07
N ALA A 29 -5.18 -6.81 -3.37
CA ALA A 29 -5.04 -6.13 -4.65
C ALA A 29 -3.78 -5.26 -4.77
N ASP A 30 -3.12 -4.93 -3.65
CA ASP A 30 -1.98 -4.00 -3.65
C ASP A 30 -0.73 -4.60 -4.29
N GLY A 31 -0.48 -5.92 -4.13
CA GLY A 31 0.72 -6.59 -4.67
C GLY A 31 2.04 -6.06 -4.12
N MET A 32 3.15 -6.65 -4.61
CA MET A 32 4.49 -6.18 -4.28
C MET A 32 4.79 -4.81 -4.92
N PRO A 33 5.52 -3.93 -4.26
CA PRO A 33 6.29 -4.07 -3.02
C PRO A 33 5.47 -3.78 -1.75
N TYR A 34 4.17 -3.53 -1.86
CA TYR A 34 3.35 -3.14 -0.72
C TYR A 34 2.95 -4.32 0.15
N VAL A 35 2.50 -5.41 -0.46
CA VAL A 35 2.08 -6.61 0.25
C VAL A 35 2.67 -7.86 -0.42
N ASP A 36 3.24 -8.73 0.42
CA ASP A 36 3.65 -10.09 0.05
C ASP A 36 2.74 -11.06 0.79
N ILE A 37 1.92 -11.80 0.06
CA ILE A 37 0.88 -12.65 0.62
C ILE A 37 1.13 -14.11 0.22
N VAL A 38 1.22 -14.97 1.23
CA VAL A 38 1.27 -16.44 1.06
C VAL A 38 0.18 -17.04 1.93
N ASP A 39 -0.65 -17.89 1.37
CA ASP A 39 -1.75 -18.58 2.08
C ASP A 39 -2.64 -17.63 2.91
N HIS A 40 -3.06 -16.51 2.30
CA HIS A 40 -3.86 -15.45 2.95
C HIS A 40 -3.19 -14.76 4.15
N GLN A 41 -1.87 -14.94 4.33
CA GLN A 41 -1.10 -14.30 5.38
C GLN A 41 -0.15 -13.27 4.79
N LEU A 42 -0.05 -12.10 5.43
CA LEU A 42 0.91 -11.06 5.07
C LEU A 42 2.32 -11.49 5.55
N GLN A 43 3.16 -11.91 4.62
CA GLN A 43 4.52 -12.39 4.92
C GLN A 43 5.57 -11.28 4.83
N GLY A 44 5.33 -10.26 4.01
CA GLY A 44 6.31 -9.21 3.76
C GLY A 44 5.71 -7.95 3.13
N GLY A 45 6.59 -7.15 2.56
CA GLY A 45 6.26 -5.90 1.90
C GLY A 45 6.20 -4.69 2.86
N PHE A 46 6.00 -3.53 2.27
CA PHE A 46 5.95 -2.25 2.99
C PHE A 46 4.89 -2.25 4.10
N THR A 47 3.69 -2.77 3.83
CA THR A 47 2.56 -2.77 4.76
C THR A 47 2.88 -3.53 6.05
N ARG A 48 3.55 -4.69 5.94
CA ARG A 48 3.96 -5.46 7.11
C ARG A 48 4.98 -4.69 7.94
N GLN A 49 6.04 -4.20 7.32
CA GLN A 49 7.11 -3.46 7.99
C GLN A 49 6.57 -2.18 8.66
N LEU A 50 5.67 -1.46 7.99
CA LEU A 50 5.02 -0.26 8.53
C LEU A 50 4.19 -0.60 9.77
N GLY A 51 3.31 -1.60 9.68
CA GLY A 51 2.44 -2.00 10.79
C GLY A 51 3.24 -2.46 12.02
N GLU A 52 4.27 -3.29 11.82
CA GLU A 52 5.17 -3.74 12.90
C GLU A 52 5.87 -2.55 13.57
N ARG A 53 6.37 -1.59 12.80
CA ARG A 53 7.06 -0.41 13.34
C ARG A 53 6.12 0.51 14.10
N VAL A 54 4.91 0.73 13.59
CA VAL A 54 3.89 1.57 14.25
C VAL A 54 3.43 0.90 15.56
N ALA A 55 3.10 -0.39 15.53
CA ALA A 55 2.69 -1.12 16.72
C ALA A 55 3.78 -1.11 17.80
N GLN A 56 5.05 -1.30 17.40
CA GLN A 56 6.20 -1.21 18.32
C GLN A 56 6.31 0.16 18.98
N ARG A 57 6.17 1.27 18.20
CA ARG A 57 6.26 2.64 18.76
C ARG A 57 5.09 2.97 19.70
N LEU A 58 3.93 2.34 19.48
CA LEU A 58 2.74 2.54 20.31
C LEU A 58 2.62 1.55 21.49
N GLY A 59 3.51 0.55 21.58
CA GLY A 59 3.44 -0.49 22.63
C GLY A 59 2.21 -1.39 22.50
N LEU A 60 1.73 -1.63 21.26
CA LEU A 60 0.55 -2.45 20.95
C LEU A 60 0.96 -3.83 20.46
N SER A 61 0.12 -4.84 20.71
CA SER A 61 0.17 -6.07 19.93
C SER A 61 -0.40 -5.83 18.53
N LEU A 62 0.02 -6.61 17.53
CA LEU A 62 -0.36 -6.40 16.13
C LEU A 62 -0.97 -7.66 15.54
N ARG A 63 -2.05 -7.49 14.82
CA ARG A 63 -2.66 -8.54 14.00
C ARG A 63 -2.95 -7.99 12.60
N PHE A 64 -2.43 -8.67 11.58
CA PHE A 64 -2.78 -8.37 10.19
C PHE A 64 -4.06 -9.09 9.77
N VAL A 65 -4.88 -8.41 8.98
CA VAL A 65 -6.19 -8.90 8.53
C VAL A 65 -6.33 -8.67 7.02
N GLU A 66 -6.46 -9.74 6.25
CA GLU A 66 -6.76 -9.63 4.83
C GLU A 66 -8.09 -8.92 4.62
N THR A 67 -8.07 -7.84 3.86
CA THR A 67 -9.19 -6.91 3.71
C THR A 67 -9.40 -6.58 2.23
N PRO A 68 -10.24 -7.34 1.52
CA PRO A 68 -10.63 -6.99 0.15
C PRO A 68 -11.25 -5.59 0.09
N ASN A 69 -10.92 -4.78 -0.93
CA ASN A 69 -11.31 -3.37 -1.03
C ASN A 69 -12.81 -3.13 -0.78
N ARG A 70 -13.70 -3.99 -1.32
CA ARG A 70 -15.15 -3.92 -1.11
C ARG A 70 -15.61 -4.14 0.34
N ARG A 71 -14.73 -4.62 1.24
CA ARG A 71 -15.03 -4.88 2.65
C ARG A 71 -14.46 -3.85 3.61
N ILE A 72 -13.66 -2.91 3.13
CA ILE A 72 -13.00 -1.90 3.98
C ILE A 72 -14.02 -1.20 4.86
N ASP A 73 -15.10 -0.65 4.30
CA ASP A 73 -16.12 0.09 5.04
C ASP A 73 -16.74 -0.74 6.18
N GLY A 74 -17.18 -1.96 5.86
CA GLY A 74 -17.82 -2.83 6.84
C GLY A 74 -16.85 -3.31 7.93
N PHE A 75 -15.59 -3.56 7.57
CA PHE A 75 -14.57 -4.00 8.50
C PHE A 75 -14.11 -2.86 9.43
N MET A 76 -14.01 -1.62 8.92
CA MET A 76 -13.76 -0.43 9.72
C MET A 76 -14.91 -0.14 10.69
N ALA A 77 -16.16 -0.14 10.19
CA ALA A 77 -17.35 0.14 10.99
C ALA A 77 -17.56 -0.87 12.12
N SER A 78 -17.28 -2.16 11.86
CA SER A 78 -17.39 -3.24 12.87
C SER A 78 -16.19 -3.37 13.79
N GLY A 79 -15.11 -2.60 13.54
CA GLY A 79 -13.84 -2.74 14.26
C GLY A 79 -13.11 -4.05 13.93
N HIS A 80 -13.46 -4.74 12.85
CA HIS A 80 -12.72 -5.91 12.38
C HIS A 80 -11.29 -5.54 11.98
N ILE A 81 -11.10 -4.35 11.42
CA ILE A 81 -9.81 -3.66 11.28
C ILE A 81 -9.89 -2.28 11.89
N HIS A 82 -8.74 -1.76 12.35
CA HIS A 82 -8.61 -0.43 12.92
C HIS A 82 -7.97 0.56 11.94
N VAL A 83 -7.08 0.07 11.09
CA VAL A 83 -6.31 0.86 10.14
C VAL A 83 -6.06 0.07 8.87
N ILE A 84 -6.06 0.75 7.73
CA ILE A 84 -5.52 0.26 6.47
C ILE A 84 -4.80 1.41 5.76
N CYS A 85 -3.66 1.13 5.14
CA CYS A 85 -2.86 2.13 4.44
C CYS A 85 -2.90 1.91 2.92
N ASN A 86 -2.00 2.55 2.19
CA ASN A 86 -1.98 2.58 0.73
C ASN A 86 -3.30 3.11 0.14
N SER A 87 -3.84 4.15 0.76
CA SER A 87 -5.11 4.77 0.38
C SER A 87 -4.91 6.23 0.01
N ASN A 88 -5.80 6.75 -0.84
CA ASN A 88 -5.83 8.16 -1.23
C ASN A 88 -7.25 8.69 -1.15
N PRO A 89 -7.48 9.90 -0.55
CA PRO A 89 -8.82 10.47 -0.45
C PRO A 89 -9.54 10.63 -1.80
N GLY A 90 -8.79 10.89 -2.88
CA GLY A 90 -9.34 11.04 -4.23
C GLY A 90 -9.91 9.76 -4.84
N TRP A 91 -9.66 8.60 -4.25
CA TRP A 91 -10.21 7.32 -4.71
C TRP A 91 -11.55 6.97 -4.04
N ASP A 92 -11.93 7.69 -2.99
CA ASP A 92 -13.18 7.46 -2.26
C ASP A 92 -14.22 8.52 -2.64
N SER A 93 -15.45 8.09 -2.93
CA SER A 93 -16.57 8.98 -3.22
C SER A 93 -17.08 9.76 -2.00
N LYS A 94 -16.71 9.33 -0.79
CA LYS A 94 -17.09 9.93 0.50
C LYS A 94 -15.92 9.90 1.48
N PRO A 95 -14.82 10.60 1.19
CA PRO A 95 -13.59 10.54 1.99
C PRO A 95 -13.79 11.03 3.42
N GLU A 96 -14.79 11.87 3.67
CA GLU A 96 -15.16 12.38 4.99
C GLU A 96 -15.64 11.31 5.98
N ARG A 97 -15.86 10.08 5.53
CA ARG A 97 -16.24 8.94 6.39
C ARG A 97 -15.10 8.44 7.27
N TYR A 98 -13.88 8.75 6.89
CA TYR A 98 -12.68 8.23 7.54
C TYR A 98 -11.86 9.37 8.14
N HIS A 99 -11.11 9.03 9.17
CA HIS A 99 -9.96 9.83 9.54
C HIS A 99 -8.76 9.42 8.67
N TRP A 100 -8.16 10.39 8.00
CA TRP A 100 -6.99 10.22 7.15
C TRP A 100 -5.73 10.61 7.89
N SER A 101 -4.72 9.74 7.89
CA SER A 101 -3.42 10.07 8.45
C SER A 101 -2.76 11.24 7.76
N PRO A 102 -1.68 11.83 8.32
CA PRO A 102 -0.73 12.60 7.53
C PRO A 102 -0.28 11.82 6.29
N ALA A 103 0.11 12.54 5.22
CA ALA A 103 0.64 11.91 4.02
C ALA A 103 1.93 11.17 4.33
N LEU A 104 2.02 9.90 3.94
CA LEU A 104 3.17 9.05 4.21
C LEU A 104 4.25 9.19 3.13
N PHE A 105 3.83 9.14 1.87
CA PHE A 105 4.70 9.23 0.69
C PHE A 105 3.91 9.65 -0.54
N GLU A 106 4.62 10.01 -1.59
CA GLU A 106 4.05 10.25 -2.91
C GLU A 106 4.16 8.99 -3.77
N GLU A 107 3.09 8.69 -4.52
CA GLU A 107 3.05 7.65 -5.53
C GLU A 107 2.71 8.27 -6.89
N GLN A 108 3.04 7.59 -7.96
CA GLN A 108 2.88 8.09 -9.32
C GLN A 108 2.33 7.01 -10.23
N ASP A 109 1.36 7.36 -11.07
CA ASP A 109 1.01 6.55 -12.22
C ASP A 109 1.99 6.84 -13.36
N VAL A 110 2.58 5.77 -13.88
CA VAL A 110 3.56 5.80 -14.97
C VAL A 110 3.28 4.69 -15.98
N LEU A 111 4.14 4.55 -16.97
CA LEU A 111 3.97 3.53 -18.00
C LEU A 111 5.02 2.42 -17.85
N LEU A 112 4.57 1.18 -18.00
CA LEU A 112 5.40 0.03 -18.32
C LEU A 112 5.40 -0.16 -19.81
N GLN A 113 6.57 -0.30 -20.43
CA GLN A 113 6.74 -0.48 -21.87
C GLN A 113 7.82 -1.51 -22.16
N ARG A 114 7.91 -1.96 -23.41
CA ARG A 114 9.01 -2.82 -23.86
C ARG A 114 10.30 -1.99 -23.94
N ASP A 115 11.41 -2.56 -23.50
CA ASP A 115 12.73 -1.91 -23.48
C ASP A 115 13.39 -1.85 -24.87
N ASP A 116 12.91 -2.67 -25.83
CA ASP A 116 13.31 -2.62 -27.24
C ASP A 116 12.66 -1.47 -28.03
N ARG A 117 11.91 -0.59 -27.40
CA ARG A 117 11.25 0.57 -27.98
C ARG A 117 11.77 1.87 -27.36
N PRO A 118 11.76 2.99 -28.11
CA PRO A 118 12.07 4.29 -27.51
C PRO A 118 11.18 4.57 -26.31
N ALA A 119 11.77 5.12 -25.24
CA ALA A 119 11.02 5.48 -24.06
C ALA A 119 10.02 6.59 -24.34
N ILE A 120 8.76 6.39 -23.97
CA ILE A 120 7.71 7.41 -24.03
C ILE A 120 8.02 8.47 -22.96
N ARG A 121 8.19 9.72 -23.35
CA ARG A 121 8.62 10.83 -22.49
C ARG A 121 7.59 11.94 -22.39
N ASP A 122 6.67 12.00 -23.34
CA ASP A 122 5.68 13.05 -23.46
C ASP A 122 4.28 12.44 -23.64
N PHE A 123 3.27 13.11 -23.11
CA PHE A 123 1.87 12.69 -23.23
C PHE A 123 1.41 12.64 -24.69
N ALA A 124 1.89 13.56 -25.54
CA ALA A 124 1.54 13.59 -26.97
C ALA A 124 1.99 12.33 -27.72
N GLU A 125 3.04 11.64 -27.25
CA GLU A 125 3.51 10.38 -27.84
C GLU A 125 2.54 9.21 -27.62
N LEU A 126 1.53 9.37 -26.75
CA LEU A 126 0.50 8.37 -26.49
C LEU A 126 -0.59 8.34 -27.58
N ARG A 127 -0.69 9.37 -28.40
CA ARG A 127 -1.71 9.43 -29.47
C ARG A 127 -1.61 8.24 -30.42
N GLY A 128 -2.75 7.62 -30.68
CA GLY A 128 -2.88 6.43 -31.52
C GLY A 128 -2.41 5.12 -30.88
N LYS A 129 -1.85 5.17 -29.65
CA LYS A 129 -1.38 3.98 -28.94
C LYS A 129 -2.52 3.25 -28.21
N THR A 130 -2.28 1.98 -27.90
CA THR A 130 -3.14 1.15 -27.06
C THR A 130 -2.50 1.02 -25.68
N LEU A 131 -3.16 1.55 -24.65
CA LEU A 131 -2.72 1.46 -23.26
C LEU A 131 -3.49 0.39 -22.50
N GLY A 132 -2.75 -0.52 -21.87
CA GLY A 132 -3.29 -1.45 -20.89
C GLY A 132 -3.57 -0.73 -19.57
N THR A 133 -4.76 -0.90 -19.05
CA THR A 133 -5.27 -0.22 -17.84
C THR A 133 -5.89 -1.21 -16.87
N SER A 134 -6.09 -0.77 -15.63
CA SER A 134 -6.81 -1.55 -14.61
C SER A 134 -8.31 -1.35 -14.75
N LEU A 135 -9.05 -2.45 -14.79
CA LEU A 135 -10.51 -2.43 -14.92
C LEU A 135 -11.15 -1.65 -13.76
N GLY A 136 -11.97 -0.65 -14.10
CA GLY A 136 -12.69 0.17 -13.13
C GLY A 136 -11.85 1.26 -12.47
N TYR A 137 -10.57 1.41 -12.85
CA TYR A 137 -9.73 2.48 -12.32
C TYR A 137 -9.97 3.81 -13.07
N VAL A 138 -9.95 4.92 -12.32
CA VAL A 138 -10.06 6.28 -12.86
C VAL A 138 -8.68 6.92 -12.81
N TYR A 139 -8.19 7.34 -13.98
CA TYR A 139 -6.88 7.97 -14.15
C TYR A 139 -6.99 9.50 -14.16
N ALA A 140 -5.87 10.19 -14.35
CA ALA A 140 -5.85 11.64 -14.51
C ALA A 140 -6.80 12.12 -15.61
N ASP A 141 -7.36 13.31 -15.43
CA ASP A 141 -8.43 13.85 -16.28
C ASP A 141 -8.02 13.94 -17.76
N ASP A 142 -6.78 14.34 -18.05
CA ASP A 142 -6.22 14.42 -19.41
C ASP A 142 -6.18 13.05 -20.09
N LEU A 143 -5.79 12.01 -19.37
CA LEU A 143 -5.77 10.64 -19.88
C LEU A 143 -7.20 10.11 -20.09
N MET A 144 -8.11 10.39 -19.15
CA MET A 144 -9.52 10.01 -19.29
C MET A 144 -10.19 10.73 -20.46
N GLN A 145 -9.88 12.00 -20.70
CA GLN A 145 -10.36 12.75 -21.86
C GLN A 145 -9.82 12.18 -23.16
N ALA A 146 -8.53 11.85 -23.23
CA ALA A 146 -7.92 11.24 -24.41
C ALA A 146 -8.52 9.86 -24.75
N PHE A 147 -8.87 9.06 -23.74
CA PHE A 147 -9.63 7.82 -23.93
C PHE A 147 -11.02 8.09 -24.50
N ALA A 148 -11.76 9.03 -23.92
CA ALA A 148 -13.11 9.39 -24.36
C ALA A 148 -13.13 9.96 -25.80
N ALA A 149 -12.11 10.72 -26.16
CA ALA A 149 -11.93 11.25 -27.51
C ALA A 149 -11.46 10.22 -28.55
N GLY A 150 -11.07 9.02 -28.11
CA GLY A 150 -10.50 7.98 -28.98
C GLY A 150 -9.08 8.30 -29.49
N GLU A 151 -8.41 9.31 -28.92
CA GLU A 151 -7.02 9.64 -29.24
C GLU A 151 -6.05 8.56 -28.77
N ILE A 152 -6.39 7.90 -27.64
CA ILE A 152 -5.67 6.78 -27.05
C ILE A 152 -6.67 5.63 -26.87
N ARG A 153 -6.30 4.42 -27.27
CA ARG A 153 -7.15 3.25 -27.05
C ARG A 153 -6.93 2.69 -25.66
N ARG A 154 -8.02 2.52 -24.90
CA ARG A 154 -8.01 1.93 -23.56
C ARG A 154 -8.31 0.43 -23.65
N GLU A 155 -7.46 -0.40 -23.03
CA GLU A 155 -7.64 -1.84 -22.94
C GLU A 155 -7.60 -2.26 -21.47
N ASP A 156 -8.77 -2.50 -20.86
CA ASP A 156 -8.90 -2.83 -19.45
C ASP A 156 -8.55 -4.30 -19.18
N THR A 157 -7.74 -4.53 -18.15
CA THR A 157 -7.39 -5.85 -17.64
C THR A 157 -7.67 -5.95 -16.14
N ARG A 158 -7.74 -7.17 -15.61
CA ARG A 158 -7.99 -7.40 -14.18
C ARG A 158 -6.74 -7.28 -13.31
N ASP A 159 -5.56 -7.53 -13.89
CA ASP A 159 -4.29 -7.60 -13.16
C ASP A 159 -3.10 -7.17 -14.03
N LEU A 160 -1.99 -6.86 -13.35
CA LEU A 160 -0.74 -6.46 -13.99
C LEU A 160 -0.12 -7.61 -14.81
N ALA A 161 -0.26 -8.86 -14.37
CA ALA A 161 0.31 -10.01 -15.09
C ALA A 161 -0.30 -10.14 -16.50
N SER A 162 -1.60 -9.93 -16.63
CA SER A 162 -2.29 -9.87 -17.92
C SER A 162 -1.73 -8.77 -18.82
N ARG A 163 -1.51 -7.55 -18.30
CA ARG A 163 -0.91 -6.44 -19.05
C ARG A 163 0.51 -6.76 -19.50
N VAL A 164 1.33 -7.36 -18.64
CA VAL A 164 2.68 -7.84 -18.98
C VAL A 164 2.64 -8.82 -20.16
N GLN A 165 1.75 -9.82 -20.12
CA GLN A 165 1.62 -10.78 -21.20
C GLN A 165 1.18 -10.13 -22.53
N MET A 166 0.30 -9.13 -22.47
CA MET A 166 -0.15 -8.39 -23.65
C MET A 166 0.96 -7.51 -24.22
N LEU A 167 1.76 -6.84 -23.38
CA LEU A 167 2.96 -6.10 -23.80
C LEU A 167 3.96 -7.00 -24.53
N LYS A 168 4.29 -8.15 -23.94
CA LYS A 168 5.20 -9.13 -24.56
C LYS A 168 4.73 -9.63 -25.91
N ARG A 169 3.41 -9.72 -26.11
CA ARG A 169 2.80 -10.11 -27.40
C ARG A 169 2.53 -8.93 -28.34
N SER A 170 3.03 -7.73 -28.01
CA SER A 170 2.80 -6.49 -28.78
C SER A 170 1.31 -6.16 -29.02
N ARG A 171 0.44 -6.59 -28.08
CA ARG A 171 -0.99 -6.24 -28.09
C ARG A 171 -1.27 -4.90 -27.42
N LEU A 172 -0.33 -4.44 -26.58
CA LEU A 172 -0.32 -3.12 -25.97
C LEU A 172 0.97 -2.40 -26.35
N ASP A 173 0.89 -1.09 -26.50
CA ASP A 173 2.06 -0.23 -26.67
C ASP A 173 2.72 0.10 -25.33
N ALA A 174 1.90 0.33 -24.28
CA ALA A 174 2.32 0.52 -22.91
C ALA A 174 1.21 0.08 -21.94
N ALA A 175 1.53 -0.05 -20.66
CA ALA A 175 0.56 -0.31 -19.60
C ALA A 175 0.71 0.71 -18.47
N VAL A 176 -0.40 1.24 -17.97
CA VAL A 176 -0.42 2.18 -16.85
C VAL A 176 -0.49 1.42 -15.54
N ASP A 177 0.37 1.76 -14.59
CA ASP A 177 0.30 1.31 -13.20
C ASP A 177 1.12 2.23 -12.29
N MET A 178 1.05 2.00 -10.98
CA MET A 178 1.87 2.70 -9.99
C MET A 178 3.37 2.44 -10.22
N ARG A 179 4.18 3.46 -10.01
CA ARG A 179 5.63 3.40 -10.25
C ARG A 179 6.33 2.31 -9.44
N ARG A 180 6.02 2.19 -8.15
CA ARG A 180 6.74 1.23 -7.28
C ARG A 180 6.46 -0.24 -7.63
N PRO A 181 5.22 -0.69 -7.87
CA PRO A 181 4.96 -2.02 -8.41
C PRO A 181 5.68 -2.30 -9.72
N LEU A 182 5.73 -1.33 -10.64
CA LEU A 182 6.43 -1.50 -11.91
C LEU A 182 7.96 -1.57 -11.74
N LEU A 183 8.53 -0.75 -10.85
CA LEU A 183 9.96 -0.82 -10.52
C LEU A 183 10.31 -2.14 -9.83
N TYR A 184 9.47 -2.62 -8.93
CA TYR A 184 9.65 -3.92 -8.32
C TYR A 184 9.65 -5.01 -9.39
N LEU A 185 8.62 -5.07 -10.23
CA LEU A 185 8.50 -6.04 -11.31
C LEU A 185 9.73 -6.06 -12.22
N THR A 186 10.16 -4.89 -12.72
CA THR A 186 11.28 -4.81 -13.67
C THR A 186 12.63 -5.13 -13.05
N ARG A 187 12.81 -4.88 -11.75
CA ARG A 187 14.02 -5.26 -11.00
C ARG A 187 14.10 -6.75 -10.70
N GLN A 188 12.95 -7.36 -10.33
CA GLN A 188 12.90 -8.79 -10.02
C GLN A 188 12.91 -9.67 -11.28
N HIS A 189 12.45 -9.15 -12.41
CA HIS A 189 12.24 -9.88 -13.66
C HIS A 189 12.83 -9.14 -14.87
N PRO A 190 14.17 -8.90 -14.90
CA PRO A 190 14.84 -8.24 -16.04
C PRO A 190 14.67 -9.03 -17.34
N GLU A 191 14.47 -10.35 -17.26
CA GLU A 191 14.23 -11.22 -18.41
C GLU A 191 12.91 -10.93 -19.15
N LEU A 192 12.01 -10.13 -18.55
CA LEU A 192 10.77 -9.73 -19.24
C LEU A 192 11.01 -8.74 -20.39
N GLY A 193 12.17 -8.07 -20.44
CA GLY A 193 12.48 -7.06 -21.45
C GLY A 193 11.53 -5.86 -21.38
N LEU A 194 11.21 -5.41 -20.16
CA LEU A 194 10.30 -4.29 -19.90
C LEU A 194 11.00 -3.20 -19.09
N SER A 195 10.61 -1.96 -19.31
CA SER A 195 11.14 -0.79 -18.61
C SER A 195 10.02 0.16 -18.18
N VAL A 196 10.30 0.92 -17.12
CA VAL A 196 9.41 1.98 -16.65
C VAL A 196 9.73 3.26 -17.39
N SER A 197 8.72 3.85 -18.03
CA SER A 197 8.83 5.13 -18.73
C SER A 197 9.12 6.28 -17.74
N PRO A 198 9.87 7.31 -18.16
CA PRO A 198 10.05 8.51 -17.34
C PRO A 198 8.80 9.41 -17.28
N LEU A 199 7.82 9.23 -18.18
CA LEU A 199 6.59 10.01 -18.18
C LEU A 199 5.77 9.72 -16.92
N VAL A 200 5.48 10.76 -16.14
CA VAL A 200 4.54 10.71 -15.02
C VAL A 200 3.18 11.17 -15.51
N LEU A 201 2.19 10.32 -15.41
CA LEU A 201 0.80 10.63 -15.80
C LEU A 201 0.05 11.35 -14.68
N GLN A 202 0.33 10.96 -13.42
CA GLN A 202 -0.29 11.54 -12.23
C GLN A 202 0.61 11.31 -11.01
N SER A 203 0.62 12.28 -10.08
CA SER A 203 1.21 12.11 -8.74
C SER A 203 0.13 12.30 -7.68
N TYR A 204 0.18 11.50 -6.62
CA TYR A 204 -0.76 11.58 -5.51
C TYR A 204 -0.13 11.12 -4.19
N ARG A 205 -0.70 11.60 -3.08
CA ARG A 205 -0.20 11.28 -1.74
C ARG A 205 -0.90 10.05 -1.18
N MET A 206 -0.13 9.18 -0.56
CA MET A 206 -0.62 7.97 0.07
C MET A 206 -0.77 8.17 1.57
N HIS A 207 -1.87 7.65 2.09
CA HIS A 207 -2.30 7.80 3.48
C HIS A 207 -2.69 6.45 4.07
N CYS A 208 -2.85 6.43 5.40
CA CYS A 208 -3.67 5.43 6.08
C CYS A 208 -5.06 6.02 6.36
N ILE A 209 -6.06 5.17 6.46
CA ILE A 209 -7.38 5.49 7.00
C ILE A 209 -7.60 4.71 8.29
N TYR A 210 -8.33 5.33 9.23
CA TYR A 210 -8.64 4.76 10.54
C TYR A 210 -10.14 4.56 10.71
N GLY A 211 -10.49 3.43 11.36
CA GLY A 211 -11.84 3.17 11.86
C GLY A 211 -12.07 3.81 13.24
N GLY A 212 -13.35 3.95 13.62
CA GLY A 212 -13.75 4.60 14.87
C GLY A 212 -13.42 3.86 16.17
N GLN A 213 -12.77 2.69 16.10
CA GLN A 213 -12.47 1.84 17.27
C GLN A 213 -10.97 1.59 17.45
N LEU A 214 -10.15 2.61 17.19
CA LEU A 214 -8.70 2.52 17.44
C LEU A 214 -8.41 2.19 18.91
N PRO A 215 -7.41 1.33 19.21
CA PRO A 215 -7.01 1.02 20.58
C PRO A 215 -6.23 2.16 21.26
N VAL A 216 -5.93 3.22 20.54
CA VAL A 216 -5.24 4.43 21.02
C VAL A 216 -5.91 5.67 20.43
N PRO A 217 -5.70 6.88 20.99
CA PRO A 217 -6.17 8.12 20.38
C PRO A 217 -5.63 8.30 18.96
N VAL A 218 -6.45 8.83 18.06
CA VAL A 218 -6.09 9.11 16.65
C VAL A 218 -4.82 9.96 16.58
N GLU A 219 -4.70 10.97 17.45
CA GLU A 219 -3.55 11.88 17.52
C GLU A 219 -2.24 11.14 17.84
N SER A 220 -2.33 9.98 18.52
CA SER A 220 -1.16 9.15 18.78
C SER A 220 -0.71 8.38 17.55
N MET A 221 -1.66 7.89 16.73
CA MET A 221 -1.36 7.29 15.43
C MET A 221 -0.75 8.31 14.48
N ASP A 222 -1.38 9.48 14.33
CA ASP A 222 -0.92 10.56 13.46
C ASP A 222 0.49 11.01 13.84
N ARG A 223 0.76 11.20 15.13
CA ARG A 223 2.07 11.60 15.64
C ARG A 223 3.15 10.58 15.27
N VAL A 224 2.90 9.30 15.49
CA VAL A 224 3.87 8.24 15.16
C VAL A 224 4.15 8.20 13.67
N LEU A 225 3.12 8.27 12.81
CA LEU A 225 3.30 8.27 11.37
C LEU A 225 4.03 9.52 10.88
N ASP A 226 3.68 10.70 11.41
CA ASP A 226 4.33 11.97 11.08
C ASP A 226 5.82 11.98 11.51
N GLU A 227 6.14 11.43 12.68
CA GLU A 227 7.52 11.23 13.12
C GLU A 227 8.28 10.29 12.17
N MET A 228 7.64 9.19 11.70
CA MET A 228 8.24 8.25 10.76
C MET A 228 8.47 8.85 9.36
N VAL A 229 7.64 9.79 8.95
CA VAL A 229 7.87 10.59 7.73
C VAL A 229 9.09 11.49 7.93
N ARG A 230 9.11 12.28 9.03
CA ARG A 230 10.17 13.26 9.31
C ARG A 230 11.53 12.64 9.57
N ASP A 231 11.60 11.49 10.23
CA ASP A 231 12.86 10.78 10.50
C ASP A 231 13.35 9.92 9.32
N GLY A 232 12.62 9.91 8.19
CA GLY A 232 12.93 9.16 6.98
C GLY A 232 12.65 7.66 7.08
N SER A 233 12.03 7.17 8.15
CA SER A 233 11.71 5.76 8.31
C SER A 233 10.80 5.24 7.21
N ILE A 234 9.77 6.01 6.82
CA ILE A 234 8.86 5.65 5.72
C ILE A 234 9.64 5.44 4.41
N GLY A 235 10.53 6.38 4.05
CA GLY A 235 11.37 6.28 2.86
C GLY A 235 12.23 5.01 2.87
N ARG A 236 12.89 4.72 4.00
CA ARG A 236 13.71 3.50 4.14
C ARG A 236 12.88 2.22 4.04
N LEU A 237 11.67 2.17 4.60
CA LEU A 237 10.79 1.01 4.47
C LEU A 237 10.37 0.78 3.01
N LEU A 238 10.04 1.84 2.27
CA LEU A 238 9.72 1.77 0.84
C LEU A 238 10.90 1.27 0.00
N GLU A 239 12.10 1.80 0.25
CA GLU A 239 13.33 1.39 -0.43
C GLU A 239 13.62 -0.11 -0.17
N ASN A 240 13.54 -0.53 1.08
CA ASN A 240 13.75 -1.93 1.46
C ASN A 240 12.75 -2.88 0.78
N SER A 241 11.49 -2.47 0.67
CA SER A 241 10.45 -3.28 0.04
C SER A 241 10.62 -3.45 -1.47
N LEU A 242 11.41 -2.59 -2.13
CA LEU A 242 11.78 -2.72 -3.54
C LEU A 242 12.92 -3.73 -3.79
N GLN A 243 13.57 -4.20 -2.75
CA GLN A 243 14.59 -5.25 -2.85
C GLN A 243 13.92 -6.63 -2.90
N ALA A 244 14.62 -7.62 -3.46
CA ALA A 244 14.13 -9.01 -3.40
C ALA A 244 13.92 -9.42 -1.93
N PRO A 245 12.90 -10.25 -1.63
CA PRO A 245 12.81 -10.89 -0.33
C PRO A 245 14.17 -11.57 -0.04
N GLN A 246 14.76 -11.26 1.11
CA GLN A 246 15.94 -12.02 1.55
C GLN A 246 15.44 -13.43 1.86
N GLU A 247 15.93 -14.42 1.14
CA GLU A 247 15.69 -15.81 1.49
C GLU A 247 16.15 -16.05 2.94
N PRO A 248 15.34 -16.75 3.74
CA PRO A 248 15.64 -17.00 5.14
C PRO A 248 16.85 -17.90 5.33
#